data_ca71c753740c3405ef5be0de9dc7839c
#
_entry.id   ca71c753740c3405ef5be0de9dc7839c
#
_cell.length_a   1.000
_cell.length_b   1.000
_cell.length_c   1.000
_cell.angle_alpha   90.00
_cell.angle_beta   90.00
_cell.angle_gamma   90.00
#
_symmetry.space_group_name_H-M   'P 1'
#
loop_
_entity.id
_entity.type
_entity.pdbx_description
1 polymer ?
#
loop_
_entity_poly.entity_id
_entity_poly.type
_entity_poly.pdbx_seq_one_letter_code
_entity_poly.pdbx_strand_id
1 'polypeptide(L)'
;MEVGTLASLWRYPVKALRPQPLERVEVLTDGLAGDRTAALVVESPLHPRAGKPFRGKESARLHLTGDPETAASYAADAGVLLTLDRSRPRWFDLAPVSLLLDLWLHDAEALVGEELDPQRFRPNLYVRAAPGFAKREQELVGATLRAGAVVLRVTHATRRCVVPNYDLATGASGPDVLRALAQHRDARIGIYCDVVVPGEVALGDQVQLT
;
A
#
# COMPACT_ATOMS: atom_id res chain seq x y z
N MET A 1 -19.28 11.01 -10.89
CA MET A 1 -18.25 11.30 -11.91
C MET A 1 -17.33 10.09 -12.00
N GLU A 2 -17.01 9.64 -13.22
CA GLU A 2 -16.09 8.53 -13.42
C GLU A 2 -14.67 8.90 -12.98
N VAL A 3 -14.03 8.03 -12.19
CA VAL A 3 -12.64 8.15 -11.75
C VAL A 3 -11.74 7.28 -12.63
N GLY A 4 -12.20 6.07 -12.96
CA GLY A 4 -11.47 5.14 -13.78
C GLY A 4 -11.92 3.68 -13.61
N THR A 5 -11.05 2.77 -13.99
CA THR A 5 -11.29 1.32 -13.96
C THR A 5 -10.24 0.63 -13.10
N LEU A 6 -10.64 -0.34 -12.30
CA LEU A 6 -9.75 -1.12 -11.44
C LEU A 6 -8.84 -2.01 -12.30
N ALA A 7 -7.57 -1.66 -12.37
CA ALA A 7 -6.57 -2.31 -13.23
C ALA A 7 -5.78 -3.39 -12.51
N SER A 8 -5.57 -3.25 -11.17
CA SER A 8 -4.91 -4.28 -10.37
C SER A 8 -5.44 -4.27 -8.94
N LEU A 9 -5.42 -5.45 -8.33
CA LEU A 9 -5.80 -5.70 -6.95
C LEU A 9 -4.67 -6.43 -6.23
N TRP A 10 -4.32 -5.95 -5.03
CA TRP A 10 -3.30 -6.60 -4.21
C TRP A 10 -3.73 -6.74 -2.75
N ARG A 11 -3.44 -7.89 -2.20
CA ARG A 11 -3.54 -8.18 -0.77
C ARG A 11 -2.15 -8.39 -0.19
N TYR A 12 -1.91 -7.87 1.00
CA TYR A 12 -0.66 -8.03 1.76
C TYR A 12 -0.93 -8.85 3.01
N PRO A 13 -0.90 -10.21 2.98
CA PRO A 13 -1.29 -11.03 4.12
C PRO A 13 -0.49 -10.70 5.39
N VAL A 14 0.81 -10.43 5.23
CA VAL A 14 1.70 -10.02 6.30
C VAL A 14 2.16 -8.58 6.08
N LYS A 15 2.05 -7.75 7.11
CA LYS A 15 2.52 -6.35 7.07
C LYS A 15 3.97 -6.27 6.60
N ALA A 16 4.27 -5.33 5.73
CA ALA A 16 5.58 -5.04 5.14
C ALA A 16 6.09 -6.05 4.10
N LEU A 17 5.51 -7.24 3.97
CA LEU A 17 5.95 -8.25 3.01
C LEU A 17 5.34 -8.02 1.62
N ARG A 18 5.77 -8.83 0.66
CA ARG A 18 5.33 -8.80 -0.74
C ARG A 18 3.83 -9.09 -0.86
N PRO A 19 3.10 -8.43 -1.77
CA PRO A 19 1.68 -8.68 -1.97
C PRO A 19 1.39 -9.96 -2.75
N GLN A 20 0.13 -10.38 -2.65
CA GLN A 20 -0.50 -11.36 -3.52
C GLN A 20 -1.40 -10.62 -4.53
N PRO A 21 -1.25 -10.83 -5.85
CA PRO A 21 -2.20 -10.31 -6.82
C PRO A 21 -3.53 -11.06 -6.71
N LEU A 22 -4.62 -10.36 -6.99
CA LEU A 22 -5.98 -10.89 -6.95
C LEU A 22 -6.74 -10.47 -8.20
N GLU A 23 -7.69 -11.30 -8.65
CA GLU A 23 -8.65 -10.94 -9.68
C GLU A 23 -9.91 -10.33 -9.08
N ARG A 24 -10.29 -10.78 -7.89
CA ARG A 24 -11.42 -10.30 -7.09
C ARG A 24 -11.15 -10.49 -5.62
N VAL A 25 -11.83 -9.72 -4.78
CA VAL A 25 -11.72 -9.85 -3.33
C VAL A 25 -12.96 -9.30 -2.63
N GLU A 26 -13.35 -9.95 -1.55
CA GLU A 26 -14.30 -9.41 -0.60
C GLU A 26 -13.64 -8.29 0.21
N VAL A 27 -14.31 -7.15 0.28
CA VAL A 27 -13.91 -6.00 1.12
C VAL A 27 -14.87 -5.95 2.30
N LEU A 28 -14.32 -6.19 3.48
CA LEU A 28 -15.01 -6.16 4.76
C LEU A 28 -14.99 -4.75 5.35
N THR A 29 -15.70 -4.50 6.43
CA THR A 29 -15.71 -3.18 7.11
C THR A 29 -14.32 -2.74 7.60
N ASP A 30 -13.41 -3.71 7.84
CA ASP A 30 -12.05 -3.48 8.30
C ASP A 30 -10.96 -3.71 7.21
N GLY A 31 -11.35 -3.76 5.92
CA GLY A 31 -10.46 -3.86 4.76
C GLY A 31 -10.62 -5.14 3.96
N LEU A 32 -9.70 -5.40 3.02
CA LEU A 32 -9.76 -6.57 2.15
C LEU A 32 -9.62 -7.85 2.96
N ALA A 33 -10.40 -8.87 2.61
CA ALA A 33 -10.34 -10.18 3.25
C ALA A 33 -8.90 -10.74 3.19
N GLY A 34 -8.33 -11.06 4.37
CA GLY A 34 -6.97 -11.56 4.51
C GLY A 34 -5.83 -10.54 4.35
N ASP A 35 -6.15 -9.24 4.18
CA ASP A 35 -5.13 -8.20 4.09
C ASP A 35 -4.59 -7.83 5.49
N ARG A 36 -3.27 -7.78 5.64
CA ARG A 36 -2.54 -7.37 6.87
C ARG A 36 -3.08 -8.02 8.15
N THR A 37 -3.39 -9.33 8.05
CA THR A 37 -3.86 -10.14 9.20
C THR A 37 -2.73 -10.64 10.08
N ALA A 38 -1.47 -10.40 9.69
CA ALA A 38 -0.29 -10.75 10.47
C ALA A 38 0.79 -9.65 10.33
N ALA A 39 1.70 -9.64 11.28
CA ALA A 39 2.92 -8.82 11.23
C ALA A 39 4.10 -9.60 11.83
N LEU A 40 5.31 -9.28 11.38
CA LEU A 40 6.53 -9.70 12.06
C LEU A 40 6.83 -8.72 13.18
N VAL A 41 6.90 -9.22 14.42
CA VAL A 41 7.14 -8.43 15.64
C VAL A 41 8.56 -8.68 16.13
N VAL A 42 9.23 -7.64 16.61
CA VAL A 42 10.59 -7.70 17.12
C VAL A 42 10.61 -8.40 18.48
N GLU A 43 11.29 -9.52 18.57
CA GLU A 43 11.53 -10.25 19.83
C GLU A 43 12.80 -9.83 20.56
N SER A 44 13.80 -9.28 19.85
CA SER A 44 15.08 -8.88 20.44
C SER A 44 14.86 -7.86 21.59
N PRO A 45 15.12 -8.23 22.86
CA PRO A 45 14.69 -7.41 24.01
C PRO A 45 15.39 -6.05 24.08
N LEU A 46 16.61 -5.95 23.58
CA LEU A 46 17.42 -4.72 23.57
C LEU A 46 17.14 -3.85 22.33
N HIS A 47 16.35 -4.33 21.39
CA HIS A 47 16.01 -3.55 20.22
C HIS A 47 15.03 -2.42 20.58
N PRO A 48 15.21 -1.17 20.06
CA PRO A 48 14.33 -0.04 20.38
C PRO A 48 12.85 -0.25 20.05
N ARG A 49 12.56 -1.27 19.24
CA ARG A 49 11.21 -1.65 18.84
C ARG A 49 10.76 -3.01 19.38
N ALA A 50 11.37 -3.50 20.45
CA ALA A 50 10.93 -4.74 21.09
C ALA A 50 9.39 -4.74 21.30
N GLY A 51 8.72 -5.84 20.97
CA GLY A 51 7.26 -5.97 21.05
C GLY A 51 6.45 -5.18 20.02
N LYS A 52 7.10 -4.54 19.03
CA LYS A 52 6.43 -3.74 17.99
C LYS A 52 6.66 -4.35 16.60
N PRO A 53 5.72 -4.12 15.64
CA PRO A 53 5.90 -4.59 14.28
C PRO A 53 7.19 -4.05 13.66
N PHE A 54 7.94 -4.93 13.01
CA PHE A 54 9.08 -4.56 12.18
C PHE A 54 8.55 -3.91 10.89
N ARG A 55 9.06 -2.72 10.58
CA ARG A 55 8.49 -1.89 9.50
C ARG A 55 9.23 -2.14 8.19
N GLY A 56 8.52 -2.03 7.06
CA GLY A 56 9.11 -2.14 5.73
C GLY A 56 10.28 -1.17 5.47
N LYS A 57 10.32 -0.02 6.15
CA LYS A 57 11.42 0.95 6.03
C LYS A 57 12.69 0.57 6.81
N GLU A 58 12.63 -0.47 7.63
CA GLU A 58 13.78 -0.95 8.43
C GLU A 58 14.62 -1.96 7.66
N SER A 59 14.04 -2.61 6.65
CA SER A 59 14.77 -3.49 5.74
C SER A 59 14.09 -3.56 4.37
N ALA A 60 14.82 -3.22 3.33
CA ALA A 60 14.35 -3.35 1.95
C ALA A 60 14.10 -4.82 1.55
N ARG A 61 14.85 -5.76 2.14
CA ARG A 61 14.72 -7.19 1.85
C ARG A 61 13.34 -7.78 2.23
N LEU A 62 12.59 -7.14 3.13
CA LEU A 62 11.23 -7.56 3.46
C LEU A 62 10.29 -7.56 2.24
N HIS A 63 10.53 -6.65 1.31
CA HIS A 63 9.68 -6.49 0.12
C HIS A 63 9.96 -7.53 -0.97
N LEU A 64 11.03 -8.33 -0.82
CA LEU A 64 11.42 -9.37 -1.78
C LEU A 64 10.61 -10.65 -1.62
N THR A 65 9.99 -10.87 -0.47
CA THR A 65 9.27 -12.11 -0.15
C THR A 65 7.88 -11.88 0.42
N GLY A 66 6.97 -12.81 0.14
CA GLY A 66 5.67 -12.91 0.82
C GLY A 66 5.69 -13.92 1.98
N ASP A 67 6.78 -14.68 2.11
CA ASP A 67 6.95 -15.70 3.13
C ASP A 67 7.54 -15.11 4.42
N PRO A 68 6.85 -15.24 5.57
CA PRO A 68 7.30 -14.67 6.84
C PRO A 68 8.57 -15.32 7.40
N GLU A 69 8.82 -16.61 7.13
CA GLU A 69 10.03 -17.29 7.60
C GLU A 69 11.27 -16.78 6.89
N THR A 70 11.20 -16.65 5.57
CA THR A 70 12.25 -16.03 4.75
C THR A 70 12.50 -14.58 5.18
N ALA A 71 11.43 -13.79 5.43
CA ALA A 71 11.57 -12.41 5.90
C ALA A 71 12.22 -12.34 7.30
N ALA A 72 11.90 -13.27 8.20
CA ALA A 72 12.52 -13.36 9.51
C ALA A 72 14.01 -13.72 9.41
N SER A 73 14.41 -14.60 8.48
CA SER A 73 15.83 -14.92 8.25
C SER A 73 16.60 -13.68 7.76
N TYR A 74 16.00 -12.87 6.88
CA TYR A 74 16.64 -11.62 6.44
C TYR A 74 16.88 -10.62 7.57
N ALA A 75 15.98 -10.57 8.56
CA ALA A 75 16.16 -9.74 9.74
C ALA A 75 17.20 -10.32 10.70
N ALA A 76 17.23 -11.65 10.85
CA ALA A 76 18.22 -12.36 11.68
C ALA A 76 19.65 -12.13 11.18
N ASP A 77 19.88 -12.10 9.86
CA ASP A 77 21.16 -11.73 9.24
C ASP A 77 21.65 -10.33 9.71
N ALA A 78 20.71 -9.45 10.05
CA ALA A 78 20.98 -8.12 10.59
C ALA A 78 20.91 -8.04 12.13
N GLY A 79 20.86 -9.19 12.81
CA GLY A 79 20.85 -9.29 14.27
C GLY A 79 19.48 -8.98 14.91
N VAL A 80 18.38 -9.02 14.14
CA VAL A 80 17.03 -8.76 14.64
C VAL A 80 16.19 -10.04 14.60
N LEU A 81 15.77 -10.52 15.77
CA LEU A 81 14.86 -11.68 15.87
C LEU A 81 13.42 -11.22 15.72
N LEU A 82 12.67 -11.88 14.84
CA LEU A 82 11.28 -11.59 14.55
C LEU A 82 10.40 -12.82 14.76
N THR A 83 9.21 -12.59 15.29
CA THR A 83 8.13 -13.60 15.39
C THR A 83 6.90 -13.14 14.63
N LEU A 84 6.21 -14.08 14.01
CA LEU A 84 4.95 -13.82 13.33
C LEU A 84 3.81 -13.69 14.35
N ASP A 85 3.20 -12.51 14.39
CA ASP A 85 2.07 -12.21 15.28
C ASP A 85 0.76 -12.10 14.47
N ARG A 86 -0.27 -12.80 14.91
CA ARG A 86 -1.65 -12.82 14.40
C ARG A 86 -2.68 -12.43 15.46
N SER A 87 -2.23 -11.86 16.59
CA SER A 87 -3.09 -11.56 17.74
C SER A 87 -4.07 -10.42 17.49
N ARG A 88 -3.83 -9.62 16.46
CA ARG A 88 -4.70 -8.51 16.06
C ARG A 88 -5.46 -8.83 14.77
N PRO A 89 -6.69 -8.35 14.62
CA PRO A 89 -7.45 -8.57 13.40
C PRO A 89 -6.79 -7.93 12.18
N ARG A 90 -6.14 -6.77 12.36
CA ARG A 90 -5.47 -6.02 11.29
C ARG A 90 -4.22 -5.29 11.76
N TRP A 91 -3.26 -5.16 10.84
CA TRP A 91 -1.97 -4.50 11.05
C TRP A 91 -1.71 -3.36 10.05
N PHE A 92 -2.75 -2.69 9.54
CA PHE A 92 -2.56 -1.54 8.66
C PHE A 92 -2.00 -0.31 9.42
N ASP A 93 -1.52 0.70 8.69
CA ASP A 93 -0.90 1.87 9.32
C ASP A 93 -1.93 2.93 9.72
N LEU A 94 -2.80 3.38 8.80
CA LEU A 94 -3.76 4.45 9.04
C LEU A 94 -5.19 4.09 8.68
N ALA A 95 -5.41 3.36 7.59
CA ALA A 95 -6.74 3.01 7.12
C ALA A 95 -6.76 1.64 6.44
N PRO A 96 -7.93 1.00 6.37
CA PRO A 96 -8.06 -0.38 5.90
C PRO A 96 -7.80 -0.58 4.41
N VAL A 97 -8.02 0.45 3.58
CA VAL A 97 -7.86 0.35 2.12
C VAL A 97 -6.96 1.47 1.61
N SER A 98 -6.02 1.13 0.75
CA SER A 98 -5.18 2.09 0.03
C SER A 98 -5.42 2.00 -1.47
N LEU A 99 -5.53 3.17 -2.13
CA LEU A 99 -5.78 3.29 -3.56
C LEU A 99 -4.75 4.21 -4.20
N LEU A 100 -4.28 3.81 -5.39
CA LEU A 100 -3.39 4.59 -6.24
C LEU A 100 -3.98 4.68 -7.65
N LEU A 101 -3.95 5.87 -8.27
CA LEU A 101 -4.26 6.04 -9.68
C LEU A 101 -2.96 6.05 -10.51
N ASP A 102 -3.02 5.52 -11.74
CA ASP A 102 -1.93 5.61 -12.70
C ASP A 102 -1.54 7.06 -13.01
N LEU A 103 -2.51 7.96 -13.12
CA LEU A 103 -2.30 9.39 -13.28
C LEU A 103 -1.31 9.98 -12.25
N TRP A 104 -1.47 9.62 -10.97
CA TRP A 104 -0.58 10.09 -9.92
C TRP A 104 0.79 9.41 -9.96
N LEU A 105 0.82 8.15 -10.42
CA LEU A 105 2.06 7.41 -10.62
C LEU A 105 2.88 8.05 -11.75
N HIS A 106 2.26 8.35 -12.90
CA HIS A 106 2.91 9.04 -14.03
C HIS A 106 3.47 10.41 -13.62
N ASP A 107 2.77 11.15 -12.75
CA ASP A 107 3.32 12.39 -12.19
C ASP A 107 4.61 12.13 -11.37
N ALA A 108 4.64 11.05 -10.57
CA ALA A 108 5.83 10.70 -9.80
C ALA A 108 6.98 10.22 -10.69
N GLU A 109 6.68 9.43 -11.72
CA GLU A 109 7.64 9.00 -12.75
C GLU A 109 8.27 10.17 -13.47
N ALA A 110 7.47 11.16 -13.86
CA ALA A 110 7.97 12.38 -14.49
C ALA A 110 8.92 13.20 -13.58
N LEU A 111 8.68 13.19 -12.25
CA LEU A 111 9.54 13.83 -11.27
C LEU A 111 10.86 13.09 -11.04
N VAL A 112 10.82 11.78 -11.17
CA VAL A 112 11.97 10.88 -10.93
C VAL A 112 12.78 10.66 -12.19
N GLY A 113 12.14 10.70 -13.38
CA GLY A 113 12.75 10.48 -14.68
C GLY A 113 12.82 9.02 -15.12
N GLU A 114 12.08 8.13 -14.44
CA GLU A 114 12.02 6.70 -14.80
C GLU A 114 10.67 6.09 -14.41
N GLU A 115 10.32 4.95 -15.02
CA GLU A 115 9.13 4.18 -14.70
C GLU A 115 9.20 3.57 -13.29
N LEU A 116 8.07 3.57 -12.59
CA LEU A 116 7.96 3.06 -11.23
C LEU A 116 6.90 1.94 -11.15
N ASP A 117 7.29 0.81 -10.58
CA ASP A 117 6.29 -0.23 -10.22
C ASP A 117 5.30 0.33 -9.19
N PRO A 118 3.98 0.31 -9.47
CA PRO A 118 2.96 0.78 -8.52
C PRO A 118 3.02 0.06 -7.17
N GLN A 119 3.52 -1.17 -7.11
CA GLN A 119 3.67 -1.93 -5.86
C GLN A 119 4.67 -1.28 -4.88
N ARG A 120 5.59 -0.42 -5.32
CA ARG A 120 6.45 0.39 -4.44
C ARG A 120 5.63 1.25 -3.48
N PHE A 121 4.43 1.65 -3.90
CA PHE A 121 3.48 2.44 -3.11
C PHE A 121 2.50 1.59 -2.31
N ARG A 122 2.54 0.27 -2.46
CA ARG A 122 1.77 -0.72 -1.70
C ARG A 122 0.25 -0.46 -1.69
N PRO A 123 -0.39 -0.15 -2.84
CA PRO A 123 -1.83 0.01 -2.90
C PRO A 123 -2.54 -1.34 -2.77
N ASN A 124 -3.77 -1.32 -2.26
CA ASN A 124 -4.69 -2.44 -2.41
C ASN A 124 -5.40 -2.38 -3.76
N LEU A 125 -5.82 -1.17 -4.17
CA LEU A 125 -6.52 -0.89 -5.41
C LEU A 125 -5.64 -0.01 -6.31
N TYR A 126 -5.37 -0.46 -7.52
CA TYR A 126 -4.71 0.33 -8.55
C TYR A 126 -5.68 0.61 -9.67
N VAL A 127 -5.93 1.88 -9.94
CA VAL A 127 -6.98 2.35 -10.84
C VAL A 127 -6.34 3.02 -12.04
N ARG A 128 -6.73 2.60 -13.24
CA ARG A 128 -6.47 3.35 -14.48
C ARG A 128 -7.47 4.48 -14.56
N ALA A 129 -6.98 5.70 -14.57
CA ALA A 129 -7.81 6.89 -14.59
C ALA A 129 -8.64 6.99 -15.87
N ALA A 130 -9.86 7.47 -15.73
CA ALA A 130 -10.72 7.75 -16.88
C ALA A 130 -10.18 8.96 -17.67
N PRO A 131 -10.38 9.02 -19.00
CA PRO A 131 -10.03 10.18 -19.80
C PRO A 131 -10.64 11.47 -19.20
N GLY A 132 -9.80 12.48 -18.98
CA GLY A 132 -10.22 13.76 -18.42
C GLY A 132 -10.35 13.79 -16.90
N PHE A 133 -10.12 12.71 -16.18
CA PHE A 133 -9.98 12.76 -14.73
C PHE A 133 -8.62 13.36 -14.36
N ALA A 134 -8.64 14.48 -13.59
CA ALA A 134 -7.43 15.26 -13.31
C ALA A 134 -7.29 15.66 -11.84
N LYS A 135 -8.15 15.11 -10.94
CA LYS A 135 -8.10 15.46 -9.52
C LYS A 135 -6.87 14.89 -8.82
N ARG A 136 -6.29 15.70 -7.95
CA ARG A 136 -5.23 15.27 -7.03
C ARG A 136 -5.80 14.66 -5.77
N GLU A 137 -4.96 13.94 -5.03
CA GLU A 137 -5.33 13.20 -3.83
C GLU A 137 -6.05 14.05 -2.79
N GLN A 138 -5.56 15.28 -2.55
CA GLN A 138 -6.12 16.20 -1.56
C GLN A 138 -7.54 16.65 -1.91
N GLU A 139 -7.87 16.76 -3.18
CA GLU A 139 -9.20 17.16 -3.66
C GLU A 139 -10.25 16.04 -3.46
N LEU A 140 -9.79 14.81 -3.22
CA LEU A 140 -10.65 13.66 -2.93
C LEU A 140 -10.86 13.42 -1.44
N VAL A 141 -10.10 14.07 -0.56
CA VAL A 141 -10.27 13.87 0.88
C VAL A 141 -11.68 14.28 1.32
N GLY A 142 -12.37 13.38 2.01
CA GLY A 142 -13.77 13.52 2.41
C GLY A 142 -14.79 13.04 1.38
N ALA A 143 -14.35 12.78 0.15
CA ALA A 143 -15.21 12.26 -0.91
C ALA A 143 -15.54 10.78 -0.71
N THR A 144 -16.58 10.33 -1.39
CA THR A 144 -17.01 8.92 -1.42
C THR A 144 -16.75 8.35 -2.82
N LEU A 145 -16.11 7.18 -2.86
CA LEU A 145 -15.83 6.41 -4.07
C LEU A 145 -16.64 5.11 -4.06
N ARG A 146 -17.24 4.77 -5.19
CA ARG A 146 -17.82 3.45 -5.42
C ARG A 146 -16.88 2.66 -6.35
N ALA A 147 -16.52 1.44 -5.95
CA ALA A 147 -15.77 0.48 -6.76
C ALA A 147 -16.56 -0.85 -6.74
N GLY A 148 -17.15 -1.26 -7.87
CA GLY A 148 -18.07 -2.38 -7.90
C GLY A 148 -19.22 -2.22 -6.90
N ALA A 149 -19.37 -3.19 -5.98
CA ALA A 149 -20.37 -3.13 -4.89
C ALA A 149 -19.90 -2.33 -3.67
N VAL A 150 -18.60 -2.02 -3.57
CA VAL A 150 -17.98 -1.41 -2.39
C VAL A 150 -18.10 0.11 -2.43
N VAL A 151 -18.38 0.72 -1.27
CA VAL A 151 -18.33 2.18 -1.10
C VAL A 151 -17.25 2.52 -0.10
N LEU A 152 -16.34 3.39 -0.51
CA LEU A 152 -15.17 3.83 0.24
C LEU A 152 -15.27 5.33 0.54
N ARG A 153 -14.89 5.76 1.74
CA ARG A 153 -14.69 7.17 2.08
C ARG A 153 -13.21 7.49 2.10
N VAL A 154 -12.80 8.45 1.31
CA VAL A 154 -11.40 8.93 1.31
C VAL A 154 -11.12 9.70 2.59
N THR A 155 -10.16 9.22 3.37
CA THR A 155 -9.80 9.82 4.66
C THR A 155 -8.56 10.71 4.59
N HIS A 156 -7.54 10.26 3.85
CA HIS A 156 -6.24 10.95 3.78
C HIS A 156 -5.58 10.78 2.42
N ALA A 157 -4.88 11.82 1.96
CA ALA A 157 -3.81 11.64 0.98
C ALA A 157 -2.60 10.98 1.66
N THR A 158 -2.08 9.92 1.06
CA THR A 158 -1.07 9.06 1.69
C THR A 158 0.30 9.71 1.70
N ARG A 159 0.81 10.07 2.90
CA ARG A 159 2.20 10.49 3.06
C ARG A 159 3.14 9.29 3.00
N ARG A 160 4.23 9.42 2.26
CA ARG A 160 5.18 8.34 2.00
C ARG A 160 6.41 8.41 2.91
N CYS A 161 6.94 7.23 3.21
CA CYS A 161 8.26 7.03 3.81
C CYS A 161 9.25 6.58 2.71
N VAL A 162 10.41 6.08 3.09
CA VAL A 162 11.48 5.63 2.17
C VAL A 162 11.14 4.39 1.34
N VAL A 163 10.09 3.63 1.69
CA VAL A 163 9.76 2.35 1.03
C VAL A 163 9.64 2.44 -0.49
N PRO A 164 9.04 3.48 -1.10
CA PRO A 164 9.02 3.62 -2.56
C PRO A 164 10.39 3.71 -3.24
N ASN A 165 11.45 4.04 -2.48
CA ASN A 165 12.82 4.03 -3.03
C ASN A 165 13.37 2.62 -3.26
N TYR A 166 12.76 1.59 -2.68
CA TYR A 166 13.27 0.23 -2.78
C TYR A 166 12.83 -0.43 -4.06
N ASP A 167 13.78 -1.05 -4.76
CA ASP A 167 13.50 -1.93 -5.87
C ASP A 167 12.91 -3.25 -5.37
N LEU A 168 11.78 -3.67 -5.93
CA LEU A 168 11.02 -4.82 -5.43
C LEU A 168 11.59 -6.17 -5.92
N ALA A 169 12.50 -6.17 -6.89
CA ALA A 169 13.15 -7.38 -7.37
C ALA A 169 14.48 -7.64 -6.65
N THR A 170 15.22 -6.59 -6.36
CA THR A 170 16.58 -6.68 -5.81
C THR A 170 16.70 -6.21 -4.36
N GLY A 171 15.77 -5.41 -3.87
CA GLY A 171 15.87 -4.72 -2.58
C GLY A 171 16.89 -3.58 -2.58
N ALA A 172 17.50 -3.26 -3.72
CA ALA A 172 18.40 -2.12 -3.82
C ALA A 172 17.64 -0.81 -3.59
N SER A 173 18.33 0.18 -3.04
CA SER A 173 17.81 1.55 -2.97
C SER A 173 18.10 2.24 -4.30
N GLY A 174 17.05 2.81 -4.87
CA GLY A 174 17.19 3.62 -6.08
C GLY A 174 15.84 4.02 -6.54
N PRO A 175 15.37 4.75 -7.46
CA PRO A 175 15.60 6.19 -7.51
C PRO A 175 15.11 6.88 -6.20
N ASP A 176 15.49 8.13 -5.94
CA ASP A 176 15.07 8.82 -4.71
C ASP A 176 13.65 9.39 -4.84
N VAL A 177 12.69 8.48 -4.92
CA VAL A 177 11.25 8.78 -5.06
C VAL A 177 10.75 9.64 -3.90
N LEU A 178 11.16 9.33 -2.67
CA LEU A 178 10.72 10.09 -1.50
C LEU A 178 11.15 11.54 -1.57
N ARG A 179 12.38 11.81 -2.00
CA ARG A 179 12.90 13.18 -2.14
C ARG A 179 12.14 13.95 -3.21
N ALA A 180 11.92 13.34 -4.38
CA ALA A 180 11.16 13.95 -5.45
C ALA A 180 9.73 14.30 -5.02
N LEU A 181 9.04 13.36 -4.35
CA LEU A 181 7.71 13.59 -3.79
C LEU A 181 7.72 14.67 -2.70
N ALA A 182 8.74 14.72 -1.84
CA ALA A 182 8.83 15.73 -0.78
C ALA A 182 9.00 17.15 -1.35
N GLN A 183 9.76 17.29 -2.43
CA GLN A 183 10.00 18.58 -3.07
C GLN A 183 8.80 19.10 -3.87
N HIS A 184 7.99 18.21 -4.47
CA HIS A 184 6.98 18.62 -5.45
C HIS A 184 5.54 18.25 -5.07
N ARG A 185 5.35 17.30 -4.13
CA ARG A 185 4.03 16.74 -3.77
C ARG A 185 3.82 16.60 -2.25
N ASP A 186 4.55 17.35 -1.43
CA ASP A 186 4.47 17.29 0.04
C ASP A 186 4.64 15.85 0.59
N ALA A 187 5.51 15.06 -0.05
CA ALA A 187 5.74 13.64 0.19
C ALA A 187 4.46 12.78 0.08
N ARG A 188 3.47 13.18 -0.73
CA ARG A 188 2.19 12.46 -0.86
C ARG A 188 2.00 11.87 -2.24
N ILE A 189 1.43 10.66 -2.27
CA ILE A 189 0.89 10.01 -3.46
C ILE A 189 -0.03 8.85 -3.03
N GLY A 190 -1.20 8.73 -3.68
CA GLY A 190 -2.26 7.80 -3.32
C GLY A 190 -3.14 8.28 -2.18
N ILE A 191 -4.19 7.55 -1.90
CA ILE A 191 -5.17 7.85 -0.85
C ILE A 191 -5.42 6.65 0.06
N TYR A 192 -5.80 6.94 1.29
CA TYR A 192 -6.35 5.98 2.24
C TYR A 192 -7.87 6.14 2.34
N CYS A 193 -8.56 5.02 2.48
CA CYS A 193 -10.01 4.98 2.55
C CYS A 193 -10.49 4.08 3.69
N ASP A 194 -11.58 4.51 4.32
CA ASP A 194 -12.42 3.66 5.17
C ASP A 194 -13.50 2.99 4.31
N VAL A 195 -13.96 1.82 4.75
CA VAL A 195 -15.04 1.09 4.11
C VAL A 195 -16.39 1.56 4.68
N VAL A 196 -17.23 2.12 3.83
CA VAL A 196 -18.59 2.57 4.19
C VAL A 196 -19.62 1.47 3.91
N VAL A 197 -19.52 0.84 2.74
CA VAL A 197 -20.36 -0.31 2.37
C VAL A 197 -19.42 -1.45 1.94
N PRO A 198 -19.40 -2.57 2.68
CA PRO A 198 -18.66 -3.76 2.29
C PRO A 198 -19.27 -4.43 1.06
N GLY A 199 -18.51 -5.30 0.41
CA GLY A 199 -18.93 -6.01 -0.79
C GLY A 199 -17.77 -6.61 -1.54
N GLU A 200 -17.97 -7.03 -2.78
CA GLU A 200 -16.92 -7.55 -3.64
C GLU A 200 -16.44 -6.49 -4.63
N VAL A 201 -15.13 -6.50 -4.90
CA VAL A 201 -14.50 -5.79 -6.01
C VAL A 201 -13.73 -6.76 -6.89
N ALA A 202 -13.71 -6.50 -8.19
CA ALA A 202 -13.01 -7.31 -9.19
C ALA A 202 -12.25 -6.42 -10.19
N LEU A 203 -11.26 -7.01 -10.86
CA LEU A 203 -10.59 -6.35 -11.98
C LEU A 203 -11.62 -5.95 -13.04
N GLY A 204 -11.48 -4.75 -13.59
CA GLY A 204 -12.40 -4.17 -14.54
C GLY A 204 -13.57 -3.40 -13.95
N ASP A 205 -13.80 -3.45 -12.63
CA ASP A 205 -14.84 -2.66 -11.98
C ASP A 205 -14.60 -1.16 -12.18
N GLN A 206 -15.69 -0.45 -12.46
CA GLN A 206 -15.70 1.01 -12.56
C GLN A 206 -15.54 1.64 -11.19
N VAL A 207 -14.66 2.63 -11.09
CA VAL A 207 -14.51 3.47 -9.91
C VAL A 207 -15.14 4.83 -10.17
N GLN A 208 -16.08 5.23 -9.32
CA GLN A 208 -16.88 6.44 -9.49
C GLN A 208 -16.87 7.29 -8.21
N LEU A 209 -16.78 8.59 -8.39
CA LEU A 209 -17.01 9.57 -7.33
C LEU A 209 -18.55 9.76 -7.19
N THR A 210 -19.05 9.58 -5.97
CA THR A 210 -20.49 9.67 -5.65
C THR A 210 -20.78 10.84 -4.73
#